data_81d8b4a0d96f780ebb597165ba8e209e
#
_entry.id   81d8b4a0d96f780ebb597165ba8e209e
#
_cell.length_a   1.000
_cell.length_b   1.000
_cell.length_c   1.000
_cell.angle_alpha   90.00
_cell.angle_beta   90.00
_cell.angle_gamma   90.00
#
_symmetry.space_group_name_H-M   'P 1'
#
loop_
_entity.id
_entity.type
_entity.pdbx_description
1 polymer ?
#
loop_
_entity_poly.entity_id
_entity_poly.type
_entity_poly.pdbx_seq_one_letter_code
_entity_poly.pdbx_strand_id
1 'polypeptide(L)'
;WRDTGTEQEKRTSLKIREPRPKQVKLIPMIKRNEITKYYTWADAVIGNLRMGVFENIELESIFCKKPVINYADKSIQYILENKQVESPFLPTSNKPKEIAKVIDKVVESKQFRDDLLEREREFVLEIANVEKMAQWWDSLFEQMVSKHNSIHRNSSKFTLKLNLILFLIGNRLYSKKIFNFLINKFRGKHQN
;
A
#
# COMPACT_ATOMS: atom_id res chain seq x y z
N TRP A 1 -2.71 -12.99 -12.38
CA TRP A 1 -2.86 -11.68 -13.03
C TRP A 1 -4.21 -11.63 -13.72
N ARG A 2 -5.18 -10.89 -13.19
CA ARG A 2 -6.37 -10.57 -13.98
C ARG A 2 -5.92 -9.63 -15.09
N ASP A 3 -6.31 -9.96 -16.30
CA ASP A 3 -6.00 -9.20 -17.51
C ASP A 3 -6.88 -7.93 -17.58
N THR A 4 -6.69 -7.06 -16.58
CA THR A 4 -7.43 -5.80 -16.42
C THR A 4 -6.67 -4.59 -16.95
N GLY A 5 -5.47 -4.81 -17.50
CA GLY A 5 -4.65 -3.75 -18.06
C GLY A 5 -5.21 -3.20 -19.38
N THR A 6 -4.81 -1.97 -19.70
CA THR A 6 -5.07 -1.37 -21.01
C THR A 6 -4.46 -2.22 -22.12
N GLU A 7 -4.96 -2.11 -23.35
CA GLU A 7 -4.39 -2.81 -24.52
C GLU A 7 -2.89 -2.51 -24.71
N GLN A 8 -2.44 -1.34 -24.32
CA GLN A 8 -1.02 -0.97 -24.38
C GLN A 8 -0.20 -1.71 -23.30
N GLU A 9 -0.73 -1.88 -22.10
CA GLU A 9 -0.09 -2.66 -21.04
C GLU A 9 -0.06 -4.15 -21.38
N LYS A 10 -1.11 -4.67 -21.99
CA LYS A 10 -1.15 -6.04 -22.53
C LYS A 10 -0.10 -6.25 -23.60
N ARG A 11 0.02 -5.32 -24.57
CA ARG A 11 1.04 -5.37 -25.62
C ARG A 11 2.45 -5.27 -25.06
N THR A 12 2.69 -4.41 -24.08
CA THR A 12 3.99 -4.29 -23.41
C THR A 12 4.31 -5.56 -22.63
N SER A 13 3.37 -6.10 -21.90
CA SER A 13 3.49 -7.37 -21.20
C SER A 13 3.78 -8.55 -22.12
N LEU A 14 3.14 -8.59 -23.31
CA LEU A 14 3.41 -9.60 -24.34
C LEU A 14 4.82 -9.44 -24.95
N LYS A 15 5.28 -8.21 -25.20
CA LYS A 15 6.65 -7.96 -25.71
C LYS A 15 7.73 -8.37 -24.69
N ILE A 16 7.48 -8.22 -23.41
CA ILE A 16 8.38 -8.67 -22.35
C ILE A 16 8.39 -10.21 -22.24
N ARG A 17 7.34 -10.87 -22.73
CA ARG A 17 7.22 -12.33 -22.68
C ARG A 17 8.10 -13.07 -23.70
N GLU A 18 8.62 -12.40 -24.71
CA GLU A 18 9.45 -13.04 -25.77
C GLU A 18 10.65 -12.14 -26.15
N PRO A 19 11.88 -12.65 -26.14
CA PRO A 19 12.33 -13.93 -25.60
C PRO A 19 12.68 -13.84 -24.11
N ARG A 20 12.04 -14.67 -23.28
CA ARG A 20 12.42 -14.75 -21.86
C ARG A 20 13.75 -15.45 -21.70
N PRO A 21 14.62 -14.96 -20.80
CA PRO A 21 15.75 -15.75 -20.35
C PRO A 21 15.28 -17.13 -19.88
N LYS A 22 16.03 -18.19 -20.18
CA LYS A 22 15.68 -19.57 -19.77
C LYS A 22 15.47 -19.70 -18.25
N GLN A 23 16.08 -18.82 -17.50
CA GLN A 23 16.00 -18.75 -16.04
C GLN A 23 14.64 -18.23 -15.52
N VAL A 24 13.86 -17.55 -16.36
CA VAL A 24 12.57 -16.97 -15.96
C VAL A 24 11.46 -17.97 -16.17
N LYS A 25 10.87 -18.43 -15.06
CA LYS A 25 9.70 -19.33 -15.07
C LYS A 25 8.45 -18.55 -14.67
N LEU A 26 7.44 -18.56 -15.53
CA LEU A 26 6.12 -18.08 -15.16
C LEU A 26 5.38 -19.19 -14.42
N ILE A 27 4.78 -18.79 -13.30
CA ILE A 27 3.91 -19.66 -12.53
C ILE A 27 2.47 -19.16 -12.65
N PRO A 28 1.47 -20.05 -12.63
CA PRO A 28 0.06 -19.66 -12.64
C PRO A 28 -0.27 -18.85 -11.38
N MET A 29 -1.46 -18.25 -11.36
CA MET A 29 -1.94 -17.58 -10.17
C MET A 29 -2.01 -18.56 -8.99
N ILE A 30 -1.28 -18.23 -7.94
CA ILE A 30 -1.19 -19.03 -6.73
C ILE A 30 -2.35 -18.67 -5.81
N LYS A 31 -2.94 -19.68 -5.17
CA LYS A 31 -3.93 -19.44 -4.12
C LYS A 31 -3.25 -18.83 -2.89
N ARG A 32 -3.97 -17.94 -2.18
CA ARG A 32 -3.42 -17.22 -1.03
C ARG A 32 -2.86 -18.14 0.05
N ASN A 33 -3.49 -19.27 0.29
CA ASN A 33 -3.04 -20.27 1.27
C ASN A 33 -1.80 -21.06 0.85
N GLU A 34 -1.36 -20.93 -0.39
CA GLU A 34 -0.18 -21.61 -0.93
C GLU A 34 1.02 -20.68 -1.11
N ILE A 35 0.80 -19.38 -1.08
CA ILE A 35 1.86 -18.39 -1.39
C ILE A 35 3.05 -18.46 -0.44
N THR A 36 2.81 -18.81 0.83
CA THR A 36 3.85 -18.98 1.84
C THR A 36 4.89 -20.04 1.45
N LYS A 37 4.51 -21.08 0.73
CA LYS A 37 5.44 -22.09 0.23
C LYS A 37 6.46 -21.51 -0.75
N TYR A 38 6.01 -20.57 -1.58
CA TYR A 38 6.88 -19.90 -2.55
C TYR A 38 7.83 -18.92 -1.87
N TYR A 39 7.33 -18.14 -0.89
CA TYR A 39 8.21 -17.28 -0.10
C TYR A 39 9.27 -18.11 0.64
N THR A 40 8.88 -19.18 1.29
CA THR A 40 9.81 -20.05 2.04
C THR A 40 10.87 -20.69 1.13
N TRP A 41 10.49 -21.02 -0.11
CA TRP A 41 11.40 -21.61 -1.09
C TRP A 41 12.37 -20.59 -1.69
N ALA A 42 11.98 -19.34 -1.84
CA ALA A 42 12.81 -18.30 -2.44
C ALA A 42 14.01 -17.92 -1.54
N ASP A 43 15.11 -17.45 -2.13
CA ASP A 43 16.22 -16.81 -1.40
C ASP A 43 15.92 -15.34 -1.09
N ALA A 44 15.20 -14.67 -1.96
CA ALA A 44 14.73 -13.29 -1.82
C ALA A 44 13.44 -13.11 -2.63
N VAL A 45 12.69 -12.08 -2.31
CA VAL A 45 11.44 -11.73 -3.01
C VAL A 45 11.59 -10.36 -3.65
N ILE A 46 11.04 -10.17 -4.84
CA ILE A 46 10.95 -8.86 -5.47
C ILE A 46 9.52 -8.34 -5.27
N GLY A 47 9.41 -7.22 -4.56
CA GLY A 47 8.17 -6.50 -4.32
C GLY A 47 7.87 -5.46 -5.40
N ASN A 48 7.38 -4.30 -4.99
CA ASN A 48 7.01 -3.23 -5.90
C ASN A 48 8.23 -2.37 -6.26
N LEU A 49 8.64 -2.41 -7.51
CA LEU A 49 9.78 -1.63 -8.02
C LEU A 49 9.40 -0.26 -8.60
N ARG A 50 8.14 0.18 -8.45
CA ARG A 50 7.64 1.39 -9.10
C ARG A 50 7.09 2.44 -8.15
N MET A 51 6.34 2.03 -7.13
CA MET A 51 5.55 2.96 -6.31
C MET A 51 6.33 3.58 -5.15
N GLY A 52 7.41 2.97 -4.73
CA GLY A 52 8.26 3.50 -3.65
C GLY A 52 7.73 3.28 -2.23
N VAL A 53 6.61 2.61 -2.08
CA VAL A 53 5.99 2.21 -0.80
C VAL A 53 6.11 0.70 -0.61
N PHE A 54 6.01 0.24 0.63
CA PHE A 54 5.89 -1.19 0.89
C PHE A 54 4.41 -1.60 1.02
N GLU A 55 4.13 -2.84 0.69
CA GLU A 55 2.79 -3.41 0.62
C GLU A 55 2.75 -4.77 1.34
N ASN A 56 1.71 -5.55 1.13
CA ASN A 56 1.54 -6.84 1.78
C ASN A 56 2.61 -7.88 1.40
N ILE A 57 3.13 -7.80 0.17
CA ILE A 57 4.16 -8.74 -0.33
C ILE A 57 5.41 -8.66 0.53
N GLU A 58 5.84 -7.43 0.85
CA GLU A 58 7.02 -7.18 1.67
C GLU A 58 6.82 -7.72 3.08
N LEU A 59 5.66 -7.44 3.69
CA LEU A 59 5.31 -7.96 5.01
C LEU A 59 5.33 -9.48 5.03
N GLU A 60 4.61 -10.13 4.12
CA GLU A 60 4.50 -11.59 4.02
C GLU A 60 5.88 -12.25 3.83
N SER A 61 6.71 -11.66 2.97
CA SER A 61 8.07 -12.15 2.70
C SER A 61 8.97 -12.08 3.95
N ILE A 62 8.99 -10.94 4.63
CA ILE A 62 9.82 -10.71 5.82
C ILE A 62 9.38 -11.63 6.97
N PHE A 63 8.06 -11.84 7.16
CA PHE A 63 7.56 -12.83 8.11
C PHE A 63 7.96 -14.27 7.73
N CYS A 64 8.14 -14.55 6.45
CA CYS A 64 8.72 -15.82 5.97
C CYS A 64 10.26 -15.85 6.04
N LYS A 65 10.89 -14.87 6.67
CA LYS A 65 12.36 -14.72 6.81
C LYS A 65 13.08 -14.61 5.48
N LYS A 66 12.51 -13.86 4.53
CA LYS A 66 13.09 -13.61 3.22
C LYS A 66 13.26 -12.11 3.00
N PRO A 67 14.47 -11.67 2.61
CA PRO A 67 14.70 -10.26 2.27
C PRO A 67 13.92 -9.87 1.02
N VAL A 68 13.56 -8.60 0.94
CA VAL A 68 12.76 -8.06 -0.15
C VAL A 68 13.53 -7.00 -0.92
N ILE A 69 13.54 -7.15 -2.23
CA ILE A 69 14.00 -6.10 -3.13
C ILE A 69 12.78 -5.26 -3.49
N ASN A 70 12.64 -4.10 -2.86
CA ASN A 70 11.53 -3.18 -3.08
C ASN A 70 12.04 -1.75 -3.26
N TYR A 71 11.58 -1.05 -4.29
CA TYR A 71 11.95 0.35 -4.45
C TYR A 71 11.44 1.17 -3.27
N ALA A 72 12.33 1.92 -2.62
CA ALA A 72 11.99 2.85 -1.55
C ALA A 72 12.17 4.29 -2.02
N ASP A 73 11.07 5.03 -2.13
CA ASP A 73 11.12 6.46 -2.42
C ASP A 73 11.54 7.23 -1.16
N LYS A 74 12.68 7.89 -1.21
CA LYS A 74 13.21 8.68 -0.08
C LYS A 74 12.36 9.90 0.28
N SER A 75 11.46 10.33 -0.60
CA SER A 75 10.51 11.40 -0.28
C SER A 75 9.39 10.94 0.66
N ILE A 76 9.18 9.62 0.76
CA ILE A 76 8.19 9.02 1.65
C ILE A 76 8.84 8.80 3.01
N GLN A 77 8.29 9.47 4.01
CA GLN A 77 8.76 9.38 5.38
C GLN A 77 7.76 8.58 6.21
N TYR A 78 8.31 7.69 7.02
CA TYR A 78 7.54 6.94 8.00
C TYR A 78 7.71 7.57 9.36
N ILE A 79 6.65 7.65 10.13
CA ILE A 79 6.66 8.21 11.48
C ILE A 79 6.51 7.08 12.47
N LEU A 80 7.55 6.85 13.26
CA LEU A 80 7.56 5.89 14.35
C LEU A 80 7.85 6.63 15.64
N GLU A 81 6.97 6.50 16.63
CA GLU A 81 7.11 7.18 17.95
C GLU A 81 7.42 8.68 17.83
N ASN A 82 6.73 9.38 16.91
CA ASN A 82 6.95 10.80 16.58
C ASN A 82 8.33 11.13 15.99
N LYS A 83 9.09 10.13 15.55
CA LYS A 83 10.36 10.31 14.83
C LYS A 83 10.18 9.91 13.37
N GLN A 84 10.80 10.68 12.49
CA GLN A 84 10.88 10.30 11.09
C GLN A 84 11.95 9.23 10.93
N VAL A 85 11.60 8.16 10.23
CA VAL A 85 12.51 7.06 9.88
C VAL A 85 12.50 6.82 8.39
N GLU A 86 13.66 6.48 7.86
CA GLU A 86 13.78 6.09 6.46
C GLU A 86 13.45 4.61 6.29
N SER A 87 12.88 4.29 5.14
CA SER A 87 12.67 2.89 4.74
C SER A 87 14.00 2.19 4.50
N PRO A 88 14.22 1.00 5.05
CA PRO A 88 15.43 0.21 4.82
C PRO A 88 15.45 -0.51 3.47
N PHE A 89 14.34 -0.52 2.74
CA PHE A 89 14.21 -1.23 1.48
C PHE A 89 15.13 -0.67 0.40
N LEU A 90 15.55 -1.55 -0.49
CA LEU A 90 16.45 -1.24 -1.59
C LEU A 90 15.88 -1.75 -2.92
N PRO A 91 16.15 -1.08 -4.03
CA PRO A 91 16.96 0.15 -4.19
C PRO A 91 16.20 1.43 -3.81
N THR A 92 16.93 2.52 -3.63
CA THR A 92 16.38 3.87 -3.44
C THR A 92 16.16 4.63 -4.76
N SER A 93 16.19 3.93 -5.87
CA SER A 93 15.96 4.44 -7.22
C SER A 93 15.29 3.36 -8.06
N ASN A 94 14.25 3.73 -8.78
CA ASN A 94 13.52 2.83 -9.67
C ASN A 94 14.17 2.68 -11.06
N LYS A 95 15.41 3.17 -11.24
CA LYS A 95 16.15 3.00 -12.50
C LYS A 95 16.61 1.55 -12.65
N PRO A 96 16.42 0.93 -13.84
CA PRO A 96 16.75 -0.48 -14.05
C PRO A 96 18.18 -0.87 -13.66
N LYS A 97 19.16 0.02 -13.89
CA LYS A 97 20.57 -0.22 -13.52
C LYS A 97 20.77 -0.32 -12.00
N GLU A 98 20.07 0.50 -11.23
CA GLU A 98 20.18 0.46 -9.77
C GLU A 98 19.45 -0.75 -9.18
N ILE A 99 18.32 -1.10 -9.76
CA ILE A 99 17.61 -2.35 -9.42
C ILE A 99 18.51 -3.56 -9.68
N ALA A 100 19.13 -3.64 -10.86
CA ALA A 100 20.03 -4.73 -11.22
C ALA A 100 21.19 -4.88 -10.23
N LYS A 101 21.84 -3.78 -9.84
CA LYS A 101 22.92 -3.80 -8.83
C LYS A 101 22.48 -4.39 -7.48
N VAL A 102 21.27 -4.10 -7.05
CA VAL A 102 20.74 -4.66 -5.79
C VAL A 102 20.45 -6.15 -5.95
N ILE A 103 19.86 -6.55 -7.08
CA ILE A 103 19.63 -7.97 -7.40
C ILE A 103 20.95 -8.73 -7.40
N ASP A 104 21.98 -8.22 -8.07
CA ASP A 104 23.31 -8.86 -8.14
C ASP A 104 23.88 -9.05 -6.73
N LYS A 105 23.85 -8.02 -5.88
CA LYS A 105 24.31 -8.11 -4.48
C LYS A 105 23.56 -9.15 -3.68
N VAL A 106 22.21 -9.19 -3.84
CA VAL A 106 21.36 -10.17 -3.15
C VAL A 106 21.66 -11.60 -3.62
N VAL A 107 21.95 -11.79 -4.92
CA VAL A 107 22.30 -13.11 -5.47
C VAL A 107 23.70 -13.55 -5.00
N GLU A 108 24.67 -12.66 -5.06
CA GLU A 108 26.08 -12.99 -4.84
C GLU A 108 26.46 -13.12 -3.35
N SER A 109 25.80 -12.38 -2.47
CA SER A 109 26.22 -12.29 -1.07
C SER A 109 25.12 -12.75 -0.09
N LYS A 110 25.36 -13.90 0.56
CA LYS A 110 24.51 -14.34 1.66
C LYS A 110 24.51 -13.35 2.81
N GLN A 111 25.69 -12.82 3.17
CA GLN A 111 25.80 -11.83 4.25
C GLN A 111 24.95 -10.60 3.95
N PHE A 112 24.97 -10.09 2.71
CA PHE A 112 24.15 -8.96 2.33
C PHE A 112 22.65 -9.27 2.46
N ARG A 113 22.21 -10.49 2.11
CA ARG A 113 20.82 -10.91 2.30
C ARG A 113 20.41 -10.92 3.76
N ASP A 114 21.27 -11.48 4.61
CA ASP A 114 21.03 -11.61 6.04
C ASP A 114 20.93 -10.21 6.70
N ASP A 115 21.86 -9.31 6.38
CA ASP A 115 21.89 -7.93 6.88
C ASP A 115 20.70 -7.10 6.37
N LEU A 116 20.29 -7.33 5.12
CA LEU A 116 19.12 -6.66 4.55
C LEU A 116 17.85 -7.10 5.27
N LEU A 117 17.68 -8.43 5.42
CA LEU A 117 16.52 -9.00 6.11
C LEU A 117 16.41 -8.49 7.55
N GLU A 118 17.51 -8.40 8.29
CA GLU A 118 17.48 -7.92 9.68
C GLU A 118 16.99 -6.49 9.76
N ARG A 119 17.52 -5.58 8.94
CA ARG A 119 17.06 -4.17 8.86
C ARG A 119 15.59 -4.04 8.46
N GLU A 120 15.17 -4.82 7.45
CA GLU A 120 13.78 -4.83 6.99
C GLU A 120 12.86 -5.37 8.08
N ARG A 121 13.28 -6.40 8.80
CA ARG A 121 12.50 -7.00 9.88
C ARG A 121 12.34 -6.06 11.06
N GLU A 122 13.40 -5.41 11.51
CA GLU A 122 13.34 -4.40 12.57
C GLU A 122 12.33 -3.30 12.22
N PHE A 123 12.43 -2.75 11.00
CA PHE A 123 11.53 -1.73 10.52
C PHE A 123 10.07 -2.22 10.48
N VAL A 124 9.82 -3.40 9.92
CA VAL A 124 8.47 -3.95 9.79
C VAL A 124 7.86 -4.28 11.15
N LEU A 125 8.61 -4.86 12.08
CA LEU A 125 8.12 -5.14 13.43
C LEU A 125 7.74 -3.87 14.18
N GLU A 126 8.39 -2.77 13.87
CA GLU A 126 8.08 -1.48 14.48
C GLU A 126 6.82 -0.86 13.88
N ILE A 127 6.71 -0.79 12.54
CA ILE A 127 5.55 -0.16 11.88
C ILE A 127 4.29 -1.03 11.87
N ALA A 128 4.43 -2.36 11.92
CA ALA A 128 3.33 -3.30 11.97
C ALA A 128 2.98 -3.76 13.40
N ASN A 129 3.48 -3.05 14.40
CA ASN A 129 3.15 -3.32 15.80
C ASN A 129 1.71 -2.90 16.09
N VAL A 130 0.84 -3.87 16.34
CA VAL A 130 -0.60 -3.67 16.50
C VAL A 130 -0.89 -2.81 17.73
N GLU A 131 -0.19 -3.05 18.83
CA GLU A 131 -0.37 -2.31 20.09
C GLU A 131 0.04 -0.84 19.94
N LYS A 132 1.19 -0.57 19.34
CA LYS A 132 1.66 0.80 19.06
C LYS A 132 0.73 1.52 18.08
N MET A 133 0.26 0.82 17.06
CA MET A 133 -0.67 1.38 16.09
C MET A 133 -2.03 1.71 16.75
N ALA A 134 -2.55 0.83 17.60
CA ALA A 134 -3.78 1.08 18.35
C ALA A 134 -3.64 2.30 19.25
N GLN A 135 -2.56 2.39 20.05
CA GLN A 135 -2.27 3.54 20.91
C GLN A 135 -2.14 4.85 20.13
N TRP A 136 -1.52 4.81 18.96
CA TRP A 136 -1.42 5.97 18.08
C TRP A 136 -2.80 6.42 17.57
N TRP A 137 -3.65 5.50 17.13
CA TRP A 137 -5.01 5.80 16.72
C TRP A 137 -5.84 6.37 17.88
N ASP A 138 -5.76 5.80 19.07
CA ASP A 138 -6.46 6.28 20.25
C ASP A 138 -6.05 7.73 20.57
N SER A 139 -4.75 8.01 20.60
CA SER A 139 -4.24 9.36 20.82
C SER A 139 -4.69 10.36 19.75
N LEU A 140 -4.75 9.93 18.49
CA LEU A 140 -5.25 10.74 17.38
C LEU A 140 -6.75 11.06 17.56
N PHE A 141 -7.55 10.06 17.91
CA PHE A 141 -8.97 10.25 18.16
C PHE A 141 -9.22 11.17 19.36
N GLU A 142 -8.50 11.03 20.46
CA GLU A 142 -8.58 11.94 21.61
C GLU A 142 -8.26 13.39 21.22
N GLN A 143 -7.21 13.61 20.43
CA GLN A 143 -6.88 14.94 19.90
C GLN A 143 -7.98 15.50 19.01
N MET A 144 -8.56 14.67 18.15
CA MET A 144 -9.67 15.07 17.28
C MET A 144 -10.91 15.43 18.08
N VAL A 145 -11.26 14.65 19.12
CA VAL A 145 -12.40 14.91 19.99
C VAL A 145 -12.17 16.20 20.81
N SER A 146 -10.98 16.40 21.38
CA SER A 146 -10.66 17.59 22.14
C SER A 146 -10.73 18.87 21.29
N LYS A 147 -10.19 18.83 20.06
CA LYS A 147 -10.31 19.92 19.10
C LYS A 147 -11.76 20.16 18.67
N HIS A 148 -12.54 19.10 18.55
CA HIS A 148 -13.93 19.20 18.12
C HIS A 148 -14.81 19.83 19.19
N ASN A 149 -14.58 19.50 20.46
CA ASN A 149 -15.31 20.08 21.60
C ASN A 149 -15.02 21.59 21.77
N SER A 150 -13.87 22.06 21.27
CA SER A 150 -13.52 23.49 21.28
C SER A 150 -14.19 24.31 20.17
N ILE A 151 -14.70 23.62 19.13
CA ILE A 151 -15.42 24.27 18.02
C ILE A 151 -16.91 24.18 18.33
N HIS A 152 -17.49 25.23 18.91
CA HIS A 152 -18.94 25.34 19.08
C HIS A 152 -19.63 25.12 17.74
N ARG A 153 -20.35 24.00 17.62
CA ARG A 153 -21.06 23.56 16.42
C ARG A 153 -22.27 24.44 16.15
N ASN A 154 -22.05 25.60 15.59
CA ASN A 154 -23.08 26.33 14.84
C ASN A 154 -23.09 25.90 13.35
N SER A 155 -22.89 24.62 13.09
CA SER A 155 -23.13 24.14 11.73
C SER A 155 -24.63 24.02 11.51
N SER A 156 -25.20 24.94 10.77
CA SER A 156 -26.61 24.86 10.39
C SER A 156 -26.86 23.50 9.70
N LYS A 157 -28.06 22.96 9.86
CA LYS A 157 -28.49 21.72 9.14
C LYS A 157 -28.21 21.79 7.65
N PHE A 158 -28.16 23.02 7.10
CA PHE A 158 -27.81 23.29 5.71
C PHE A 158 -26.34 22.99 5.41
N THR A 159 -25.40 23.39 6.26
CA THR A 159 -23.96 23.13 6.07
C THR A 159 -23.62 21.64 6.14
N LEU A 160 -24.30 20.90 7.04
CA LEU A 160 -24.16 19.44 7.11
C LEU A 160 -24.68 18.74 5.83
N LYS A 161 -25.81 19.21 5.29
CA LYS A 161 -26.35 18.67 4.03
C LYS A 161 -25.45 18.99 2.84
N LEU A 162 -24.90 20.20 2.77
CA LEU A 162 -23.98 20.62 1.70
C LEU A 162 -22.69 19.79 1.75
N ASN A 163 -22.10 19.61 2.93
CA ASN A 163 -20.90 18.78 3.10
C ASN A 163 -21.15 17.33 2.73
N LEU A 164 -22.30 16.76 3.08
CA LEU A 164 -22.67 15.41 2.67
C LEU A 164 -22.79 15.28 1.14
N ILE A 165 -23.42 16.28 0.49
CA ILE A 165 -23.54 16.31 -0.97
C ILE A 165 -22.14 16.41 -1.62
N LEU A 166 -21.27 17.29 -1.14
CA LEU A 166 -19.91 17.45 -1.64
C LEU A 166 -19.07 16.19 -1.43
N PHE A 167 -19.21 15.52 -0.27
CA PHE A 167 -18.56 14.24 0.00
C PHE A 167 -19.02 13.15 -0.98
N LEU A 168 -20.32 13.03 -1.22
CA LEU A 168 -20.86 12.07 -2.18
C LEU A 168 -20.43 12.37 -3.61
N ILE A 169 -20.34 13.63 -4.02
CA ILE A 169 -19.80 14.05 -5.33
C ILE A 169 -18.31 13.71 -5.44
N GLY A 170 -17.52 14.03 -4.42
CA GLY A 170 -16.07 13.83 -4.42
C GLY A 170 -15.65 12.37 -4.50
N ASN A 171 -16.39 11.47 -3.86
CA ASN A 171 -16.05 10.05 -3.79
C ASN A 171 -16.57 9.19 -4.95
N ARG A 172 -17.13 9.77 -6.02
CA ARG A 172 -17.67 9.03 -7.19
C ARG A 172 -18.59 7.84 -6.84
N LEU A 173 -19.13 7.79 -5.63
CA LEU A 173 -20.09 6.78 -5.19
C LEU A 173 -21.49 7.02 -5.78
N TYR A 174 -21.52 7.70 -6.90
CA TYR A 174 -22.72 8.10 -7.60
C TYR A 174 -23.26 6.98 -8.47
N SER A 175 -24.16 6.16 -7.93
CA SER A 175 -25.16 5.58 -8.82
C SER A 175 -26.32 6.58 -8.94
N LYS A 176 -26.78 6.86 -10.17
CA LYS A 176 -27.98 7.70 -10.43
C LYS A 176 -29.18 7.30 -9.55
N LYS A 177 -29.26 6.04 -9.15
CA LYS A 177 -30.29 5.50 -8.25
C LYS A 177 -30.24 6.07 -6.83
N ILE A 178 -29.04 6.19 -6.24
CA ILE A 178 -28.88 6.74 -4.88
C ILE A 178 -29.20 8.23 -4.85
N PHE A 179 -28.80 8.96 -5.88
CA PHE A 179 -29.10 10.38 -6.02
C PHE A 179 -30.60 10.64 -6.13
N ASN A 180 -31.30 9.93 -7.02
CA ASN A 180 -32.74 10.06 -7.19
C ASN A 180 -33.48 9.65 -5.91
N PHE A 181 -33.04 8.61 -5.21
CA PHE A 181 -33.61 8.21 -3.93
C PHE A 181 -33.48 9.32 -2.88
N LEU A 182 -32.32 9.93 -2.75
CA LEU A 182 -32.09 11.03 -1.80
C LEU A 182 -32.91 12.26 -2.15
N ILE A 183 -32.96 12.66 -3.42
CA ILE A 183 -33.77 13.80 -3.88
C ILE A 183 -35.26 13.57 -3.59
N ASN A 184 -35.79 12.42 -3.91
CA ASN A 184 -37.20 12.10 -3.68
C ASN A 184 -37.57 12.09 -2.19
N LYS A 185 -36.66 11.57 -1.34
CA LYS A 185 -36.86 11.57 0.12
C LYS A 185 -36.84 12.99 0.72
N PHE A 186 -36.08 13.92 0.13
CA PHE A 186 -36.02 15.32 0.58
C PHE A 186 -37.15 16.16 0.02
N ARG A 187 -37.67 15.87 -1.18
CA ARG A 187 -38.87 16.55 -1.77
C ARG A 187 -40.16 16.16 -1.06
N GLY A 188 -40.32 14.91 -0.64
CA GLY A 188 -41.51 14.43 0.04
C GLY A 188 -41.75 14.97 1.46
N LYS A 189 -40.76 15.69 2.07
CA LYS A 189 -40.91 16.30 3.41
C LYS A 189 -41.36 17.77 3.42
N HIS A 190 -41.62 18.38 2.29
CA HIS A 190 -42.07 19.76 2.19
C HIS A 190 -43.52 19.89 1.72
N GLN A 191 -44.28 18.79 1.74
CA GLN A 191 -45.69 18.80 1.38
C GLN A 191 -46.65 18.38 2.53
N ASN A 192 -46.18 18.48 3.80
CA ASN A 192 -47.08 18.41 4.96
C ASN A 192 -46.79 19.55 5.92
#